data_80a785c81236833f27da55dd9769823d
#
_entry.id   80a785c81236833f27da55dd9769823d
#
_cell.length_a   1.000
_cell.length_b   1.000
_cell.length_c   1.000
_cell.angle_alpha   90.00
_cell.angle_beta   90.00
_cell.angle_gamma   90.00
#
_symmetry.space_group_name_H-M   'P 1'
#
loop_
_entity.id
_entity.type
_entity.pdbx_description
1 polymer ?
#
loop_
_entity_poly.entity_id
_entity_poly.type
_entity_poly.pdbx_seq_one_letter_code
_entity_poly.pdbx_strand_id
1 'polypeptide(L)'
;MNIYIIIFIIIILIWIFILFKFRKKKYKISSDKIDFFNKQLKRVIVNWSYKEQIIDIDKLYHKVLLEAGYTWTFWEILKSKPREVWSLNNIWELHKLRNKLVHDFDLLSEKVLKNKADEYIKEFKKSIKQLK
;
A
#
# COMPACT_ATOMS: atom_id res chain seq x y z
N MET A 1 28.87 38.25 -18.99
CA MET A 1 27.66 37.36 -19.00
C MET A 1 26.48 38.21 -18.55
N ASN A 2 25.36 38.12 -19.26
CA ASN A 2 24.20 38.99 -18.95
C ASN A 2 23.58 38.53 -17.62
N ILE A 3 23.30 39.49 -16.72
CA ILE A 3 22.77 39.21 -15.36
C ILE A 3 21.48 38.40 -15.39
N TYR A 4 20.68 38.56 -16.43
CA TYR A 4 19.45 37.76 -16.62
C TYR A 4 19.72 36.27 -16.87
N ILE A 5 20.83 35.93 -17.53
CA ILE A 5 21.24 34.54 -17.75
C ILE A 5 21.64 33.90 -16.43
N ILE A 6 22.35 34.64 -15.58
CA ILE A 6 22.75 34.15 -14.25
C ILE A 6 21.51 33.85 -13.39
N ILE A 7 20.57 34.80 -13.34
CA ILE A 7 19.30 34.62 -12.59
C ILE A 7 18.53 33.40 -13.10
N PHE A 8 18.42 33.23 -14.41
CA PHE A 8 17.72 32.08 -15.01
C PHE A 8 18.37 30.75 -14.62
N ILE A 9 19.69 30.66 -14.65
CA ILE A 9 20.42 29.44 -14.23
C ILE A 9 20.16 29.14 -12.75
N ILE A 10 20.16 30.14 -11.87
CA ILE A 10 19.89 29.98 -10.45
C ILE A 10 18.47 29.44 -10.22
N ILE A 11 17.48 29.95 -10.94
CA ILE A 11 16.08 29.48 -10.84
C ILE A 11 15.99 28.00 -11.26
N ILE A 12 16.65 27.60 -12.34
CA ILE A 12 16.68 26.21 -12.79
C ILE A 12 17.33 25.30 -11.74
N LEU A 13 18.45 25.71 -11.16
CA LEU A 13 19.12 24.93 -10.12
C LEU A 13 18.27 24.76 -8.86
N ILE A 14 17.58 25.81 -8.44
CA ILE A 14 16.61 25.74 -7.33
C ILE A 14 15.47 24.78 -7.66
N TRP A 15 14.93 24.82 -8.86
CA TRP A 15 13.88 23.92 -9.33
C TRP A 15 14.33 22.45 -9.32
N ILE A 16 15.52 22.17 -9.85
CA ILE A 16 16.13 20.86 -9.84
C ILE A 16 16.34 20.38 -8.40
N PHE A 17 16.85 21.24 -7.51
CA PHE A 17 17.04 20.91 -6.09
C PHE A 17 15.71 20.57 -5.39
N ILE A 18 14.66 21.35 -5.66
CA ILE A 18 13.31 21.09 -5.16
C ILE A 18 12.80 19.72 -5.65
N LEU A 19 12.94 19.43 -6.94
CA LEU A 19 12.54 18.14 -7.51
C LEU A 19 13.29 16.95 -6.88
N PHE A 20 14.59 17.10 -6.61
CA PHE A 20 15.38 16.08 -5.92
C PHE A 20 14.96 15.90 -4.45
N LYS A 21 14.72 16.99 -3.73
CA LYS A 21 14.30 16.95 -2.32
C LYS A 21 12.92 16.34 -2.12
N PHE A 22 12.00 16.54 -3.07
CA PHE A 22 10.65 15.98 -3.04
C PHE A 22 10.53 14.58 -3.68
N ARG A 23 11.65 13.98 -4.11
CA ARG A 23 11.65 12.59 -4.58
C ARG A 23 11.29 11.67 -3.41
N LYS A 24 10.06 11.17 -3.38
CA LYS A 24 9.60 10.23 -2.35
C LYS A 24 10.56 9.05 -2.26
N LYS A 25 11.05 8.78 -1.06
CA LYS A 25 11.92 7.64 -0.79
C LYS A 25 11.19 6.36 -1.22
N LYS A 26 11.83 5.51 -2.00
CA LYS A 26 11.31 4.20 -2.33
C LYS A 26 11.68 3.25 -1.19
N TYR A 27 10.68 2.69 -0.54
CA TYR A 27 10.88 1.67 0.49
C TYR A 27 11.12 0.31 -0.16
N LYS A 28 11.94 -0.52 0.49
CA LYS A 28 12.23 -1.88 0.06
C LYS A 28 12.21 -2.81 1.26
N ILE A 29 11.87 -4.06 1.02
CA ILE A 29 11.86 -5.13 2.02
C ILE A 29 12.82 -6.23 1.55
N SER A 30 13.49 -6.90 2.49
CA SER A 30 14.38 -8.01 2.18
C SER A 30 13.59 -9.21 1.60
N SER A 31 14.27 -10.01 0.79
CA SER A 31 13.72 -11.21 0.17
C SER A 31 13.08 -12.17 1.19
N ASP A 32 13.77 -12.41 2.31
CA ASP A 32 13.29 -13.30 3.36
C ASP A 32 11.96 -12.84 3.99
N LYS A 33 11.81 -11.53 4.16
CA LYS A 33 10.56 -10.94 4.64
C LYS A 33 9.43 -11.04 3.61
N ILE A 34 9.74 -10.85 2.34
CA ILE A 34 8.78 -11.07 1.26
C ILE A 34 8.28 -12.51 1.26
N ASP A 35 9.17 -13.48 1.40
CA ASP A 35 8.81 -14.90 1.46
C ASP A 35 7.97 -15.22 2.70
N PHE A 36 8.31 -14.60 3.84
CA PHE A 36 7.50 -14.69 5.05
C PHE A 36 6.07 -14.18 4.82
N PHE A 37 5.90 -13.00 4.24
CA PHE A 37 4.58 -12.42 3.97
C PHE A 37 3.78 -13.23 2.95
N ASN A 38 4.42 -13.79 1.92
CA ASN A 38 3.78 -14.68 0.97
C ASN A 38 3.29 -15.97 1.64
N LYS A 39 4.04 -16.53 2.59
CA LYS A 39 3.63 -17.67 3.41
C LYS A 39 2.41 -17.34 4.27
N GLN A 40 2.41 -16.17 4.93
CA GLN A 40 1.26 -15.73 5.72
C GLN A 40 0.01 -15.54 4.85
N LEU A 41 0.14 -14.94 3.68
CA LEU A 41 -0.97 -14.79 2.74
C LEU A 41 -1.57 -16.16 2.35
N LYS A 42 -0.74 -17.15 2.04
CA LYS A 42 -1.21 -18.52 1.73
C LYS A 42 -2.00 -19.12 2.88
N ARG A 43 -1.56 -18.93 4.13
CA ARG A 43 -2.27 -19.40 5.32
C ARG A 43 -3.65 -18.76 5.46
N VAL A 44 -3.75 -17.46 5.24
CA VAL A 44 -5.01 -16.71 5.28
C VAL A 44 -5.99 -17.26 4.23
N ILE A 45 -5.51 -17.47 2.99
CA ILE A 45 -6.36 -17.95 1.89
C ILE A 45 -6.92 -19.36 2.15
N VAL A 46 -6.13 -20.24 2.76
CA VAL A 46 -6.51 -21.64 2.95
C VAL A 46 -7.42 -21.85 4.17
N ASN A 47 -7.21 -21.10 5.24
CA ASN A 47 -7.79 -21.41 6.55
C ASN A 47 -9.02 -20.58 6.92
N TRP A 48 -9.35 -19.51 6.15
CA TRP A 48 -10.35 -18.54 6.57
C TRP A 48 -11.50 -18.38 5.58
N SER A 49 -12.68 -18.01 6.12
CA SER A 49 -13.80 -17.54 5.30
C SER A 49 -13.43 -16.26 4.51
N TYR A 50 -14.15 -15.93 3.44
CA TYR A 50 -13.84 -14.72 2.65
C TYR A 50 -13.90 -13.45 3.46
N LYS A 51 -14.82 -13.34 4.43
CA LYS A 51 -14.89 -12.21 5.37
C LYS A 51 -13.60 -12.10 6.19
N GLU A 52 -13.16 -13.19 6.78
CA GLU A 52 -11.92 -13.25 7.57
C GLU A 52 -10.69 -13.00 6.71
N GLN A 53 -10.67 -13.52 5.47
CA GLN A 53 -9.60 -13.21 4.52
C GLN A 53 -9.45 -11.70 4.28
N ILE A 54 -10.54 -10.97 4.04
CA ILE A 54 -10.51 -9.51 3.85
C ILE A 54 -9.92 -8.83 5.09
N ILE A 55 -10.36 -9.22 6.28
CA ILE A 55 -9.91 -8.63 7.55
C ILE A 55 -8.42 -8.90 7.78
N ASP A 56 -7.97 -10.10 7.55
CA ASP A 56 -6.59 -10.49 7.84
C ASP A 56 -5.61 -10.06 6.75
N ILE A 57 -6.04 -9.98 5.48
CA ILE A 57 -5.23 -9.41 4.42
C ILE A 57 -4.99 -7.91 4.67
N ASP A 58 -5.99 -7.16 5.14
CA ASP A 58 -5.84 -5.75 5.54
C ASP A 58 -4.76 -5.57 6.61
N LYS A 59 -4.81 -6.39 7.67
CA LYS A 59 -3.80 -6.40 8.73
C LYS A 59 -2.41 -6.76 8.19
N LEU A 60 -2.36 -7.78 7.32
CA LEU A 60 -1.11 -8.25 6.72
C LEU A 60 -0.50 -7.18 5.82
N TYR A 61 -1.34 -6.49 5.05
CA TYR A 61 -0.92 -5.38 4.20
C TYR A 61 -0.31 -4.23 5.01
N HIS A 62 -0.97 -3.84 6.11
CA HIS A 62 -0.43 -2.84 7.04
C HIS A 62 0.93 -3.27 7.59
N LYS A 63 1.09 -4.53 8.04
CA LYS A 63 2.37 -5.07 8.53
C LYS A 63 3.48 -5.01 7.48
N VAL A 64 3.17 -5.29 6.21
CA VAL A 64 4.13 -5.17 5.10
C VAL A 64 4.63 -3.73 4.96
N LEU A 65 3.73 -2.75 5.04
CA LEU A 65 4.12 -1.35 4.94
C LEU A 65 4.92 -0.88 6.16
N LEU A 66 4.59 -1.35 7.36
CA LEU A 66 5.40 -1.10 8.56
C LEU A 66 6.81 -1.69 8.43
N GLU A 67 6.94 -2.91 7.92
CA GLU A 67 8.24 -3.53 7.66
C GLU A 67 9.04 -2.78 6.60
N ALA A 68 8.36 -2.17 5.63
CA ALA A 68 8.99 -1.31 4.63
C ALA A 68 9.55 0.00 5.21
N GLY A 69 9.12 0.40 6.41
CA GLY A 69 9.62 1.58 7.09
C GLY A 69 8.58 2.67 7.37
N TYR A 70 7.30 2.44 7.06
CA TYR A 70 6.22 3.30 7.53
C TYR A 70 5.99 3.09 9.02
N THR A 71 5.56 4.16 9.75
CA THR A 71 5.41 4.12 11.22
C THR A 71 4.00 4.48 11.69
N TRP A 72 3.08 4.69 10.76
CA TRP A 72 1.74 5.20 11.04
C TRP A 72 0.69 4.10 10.94
N THR A 73 -0.56 4.45 11.32
CA THR A 73 -1.72 3.60 11.08
C THR A 73 -1.92 3.38 9.57
N PHE A 74 -2.60 2.29 9.19
CA PHE A 74 -2.82 2.00 7.77
C PHE A 74 -3.56 3.14 7.06
N TRP A 75 -4.53 3.75 7.74
CA TRP A 75 -5.23 4.93 7.26
C TRP A 75 -4.29 6.11 6.95
N GLU A 76 -3.40 6.45 7.87
CA GLU A 76 -2.43 7.54 7.69
C GLU A 76 -1.43 7.25 6.56
N ILE A 77 -0.98 5.99 6.46
CA ILE A 77 -0.12 5.55 5.36
C ILE A 77 -0.83 5.75 4.02
N LEU A 78 -2.08 5.31 3.88
CA LEU A 78 -2.85 5.48 2.64
C LEU A 78 -3.05 6.96 2.30
N LYS A 79 -3.29 7.84 3.28
CA LYS A 79 -3.35 9.29 3.08
C LYS A 79 -2.07 9.87 2.51
N SER A 80 -0.92 9.34 2.88
CA SER A 80 0.38 9.79 2.37
C SER A 80 0.63 9.40 0.91
N LYS A 81 -0.28 8.66 0.28
CA LYS A 81 -0.20 8.18 -1.11
C LYS A 81 1.10 7.44 -1.38
N PRO A 82 1.33 6.30 -0.71
CA PRO A 82 2.57 5.53 -0.87
C PRO A 82 2.67 4.98 -2.29
N ARG A 83 3.88 5.02 -2.87
CA ARG A 83 4.15 4.54 -4.24
C ARG A 83 4.03 3.02 -4.38
N GLU A 84 4.24 2.33 -3.29
CA GLU A 84 4.22 0.87 -3.19
C GLU A 84 2.79 0.32 -3.25
N VAL A 85 1.79 1.14 -2.99
CA VAL A 85 0.38 0.79 -3.15
C VAL A 85 -0.02 1.01 -4.60
N TRP A 86 -0.24 -0.07 -5.33
CA TRP A 86 -0.50 -0.04 -6.76
C TRP A 86 -1.76 0.74 -7.13
N SER A 87 -2.88 0.40 -6.53
CA SER A 87 -4.16 1.07 -6.74
C SER A 87 -4.67 1.66 -5.42
N LEU A 88 -4.27 2.89 -5.14
CA LEU A 88 -4.60 3.55 -3.88
C LEU A 88 -6.11 3.62 -3.62
N ASN A 89 -6.90 4.00 -4.63
CA ASN A 89 -8.35 4.09 -4.48
C ASN A 89 -8.98 2.74 -4.17
N ASN A 90 -8.51 1.68 -4.81
CA ASN A 90 -8.99 0.34 -4.60
C ASN A 90 -8.67 -0.17 -3.19
N ILE A 91 -7.44 0.00 -2.75
CA ILE A 91 -7.04 -0.35 -1.37
C ILE A 91 -7.81 0.47 -0.34
N TRP A 92 -8.08 1.73 -0.63
CA TRP A 92 -8.86 2.58 0.22
C TRP A 92 -10.30 2.08 0.41
N GLU A 93 -10.96 1.65 -0.68
CA GLU A 93 -12.30 1.07 -0.62
C GLU A 93 -12.31 -0.30 0.09
N LEU A 94 -11.29 -1.13 -0.14
CA LEU A 94 -11.13 -2.41 0.55
C LEU A 94 -10.87 -2.23 2.06
N HIS A 95 -10.07 -1.25 2.45
CA HIS A 95 -9.85 -0.90 3.85
C HIS A 95 -11.13 -0.39 4.55
N LYS A 96 -11.93 0.44 3.87
CA LYS A 96 -13.24 0.87 4.37
C LYS A 96 -14.21 -0.32 4.52
N LEU A 97 -14.22 -1.22 3.53
CA LEU A 97 -15.03 -2.45 3.60
C LEU A 97 -14.62 -3.30 4.80
N ARG A 98 -13.32 -3.52 5.02
CA ARG A 98 -12.81 -4.23 6.20
C ARG A 98 -13.32 -3.62 7.50
N ASN A 99 -13.31 -2.31 7.63
CA ASN A 99 -13.80 -1.65 8.83
C ASN A 99 -15.30 -1.90 9.04
N LYS A 100 -16.11 -1.89 7.98
CA LYS A 100 -17.53 -2.26 8.07
C LYS A 100 -17.71 -3.73 8.50
N LEU A 101 -16.95 -4.66 7.90
CA LEU A 101 -17.06 -6.08 8.19
C LEU A 101 -16.69 -6.46 9.63
N VAL A 102 -15.88 -5.64 10.31
CA VAL A 102 -15.54 -5.86 11.72
C VAL A 102 -16.70 -5.49 12.64
N HIS A 103 -17.48 -4.49 12.27
CA HIS A 103 -18.55 -3.95 13.12
C HIS A 103 -19.94 -4.47 12.78
N ASP A 104 -20.18 -4.87 11.51
CA ASP A 104 -21.48 -5.29 11.04
C ASP A 104 -21.49 -6.77 10.63
N PHE A 105 -22.48 -7.50 11.13
CA PHE A 105 -22.74 -8.87 10.71
C PHE A 105 -23.66 -8.86 9.47
N ASP A 106 -23.36 -9.69 8.49
CA ASP A 106 -24.24 -10.01 7.33
C ASP A 106 -24.52 -8.91 6.28
N LEU A 107 -23.54 -8.05 6.01
CA LEU A 107 -23.71 -6.98 5.01
C LEU A 107 -23.64 -7.43 3.55
N LEU A 108 -22.96 -8.54 3.25
CA LEU A 108 -22.64 -8.93 1.87
C LEU A 108 -22.80 -10.43 1.63
N SER A 109 -23.23 -10.78 0.41
CA SER A 109 -23.29 -12.19 -0.01
C SER A 109 -21.91 -12.80 -0.14
N GLU A 110 -21.79 -14.14 0.04
CA GLU A 110 -20.57 -14.91 -0.13
C GLU A 110 -19.88 -14.63 -1.47
N LYS A 111 -20.64 -14.51 -2.55
CA LYS A 111 -20.11 -14.17 -3.88
C LYS A 111 -19.41 -12.83 -3.91
N VAL A 112 -19.98 -11.81 -3.28
CA VAL A 112 -19.38 -10.48 -3.20
C VAL A 112 -18.15 -10.49 -2.31
N LEU A 113 -18.20 -11.16 -1.16
CA LEU A 113 -17.06 -11.33 -0.26
C LEU A 113 -15.90 -12.04 -0.96
N LYS A 114 -16.18 -13.10 -1.71
CA LYS A 114 -15.17 -13.80 -2.52
C LYS A 114 -14.47 -12.85 -3.50
N ASN A 115 -15.25 -12.10 -4.29
CA ASN A 115 -14.70 -11.16 -5.26
C ASN A 115 -13.82 -10.11 -4.59
N LYS A 116 -14.23 -9.59 -3.43
CA LYS A 116 -13.46 -8.60 -2.67
C LYS A 116 -12.21 -9.19 -2.03
N ALA A 117 -12.26 -10.42 -1.55
CA ALA A 117 -11.07 -11.13 -1.07
C ALA A 117 -10.06 -11.36 -2.21
N ASP A 118 -10.50 -11.84 -3.36
CA ASP A 118 -9.66 -12.04 -4.55
C ASP A 118 -9.01 -10.72 -5.02
N GLU A 119 -9.77 -9.63 -5.01
CA GLU A 119 -9.30 -8.28 -5.33
C GLU A 119 -8.21 -7.84 -4.35
N TYR A 120 -8.39 -8.03 -3.05
CA TYR A 120 -7.41 -7.69 -2.03
C TYR A 120 -6.13 -8.52 -2.14
N ILE A 121 -6.25 -9.81 -2.39
CA ILE A 121 -5.11 -10.71 -2.64
C ILE A 121 -4.29 -10.21 -3.83
N LYS A 122 -4.96 -9.83 -4.91
CA LYS A 122 -4.32 -9.31 -6.13
C LYS A 122 -3.54 -8.02 -5.84
N GLU A 123 -4.17 -7.07 -5.16
CA GLU A 123 -3.53 -5.79 -4.81
C GLU A 123 -2.35 -5.98 -3.85
N PHE A 124 -2.49 -6.83 -2.84
CA PHE A 124 -1.41 -7.20 -1.93
C PHE A 124 -0.19 -7.76 -2.68
N LYS A 125 -0.41 -8.72 -3.58
CA LYS A 125 0.67 -9.32 -4.38
C LYS A 125 1.38 -8.30 -5.28
N LYS A 126 0.64 -7.36 -5.86
CA LYS A 126 1.23 -6.28 -6.67
C LYS A 126 2.11 -5.37 -5.82
N SER A 127 1.65 -4.98 -4.64
CA SER A 127 2.41 -4.11 -3.74
C SER A 127 3.67 -4.77 -3.21
N ILE A 128 3.63 -6.06 -2.88
CA ILE A 128 4.84 -6.81 -2.50
C ILE A 128 5.89 -6.80 -3.62
N LYS A 129 5.47 -6.91 -4.89
CA LYS A 129 6.39 -6.82 -6.02
C LYS A 129 7.05 -5.44 -6.15
N GLN A 130 6.37 -4.37 -5.75
CA GLN A 130 6.91 -3.01 -5.74
C GLN A 130 7.94 -2.79 -4.63
N LEU A 131 7.85 -3.57 -3.55
CA LEU A 131 8.74 -3.51 -2.39
C LEU A 131 10.01 -4.36 -2.53
N LYS A 132 10.12 -5.15 -3.58
CA LYS A 132 11.28 -5.99 -3.93
C LYS A 132 12.43 -5.19 -4.64
#